data_5364fbc59aefe19a6c752b2e54cd8736
#
_entry.id   5364fbc59aefe19a6c752b2e54cd8736
#
_cell.length_a   1.000
_cell.length_b   1.000
_cell.length_c   1.000
_cell.angle_alpha   90.00
_cell.angle_beta   90.00
_cell.angle_gamma   90.00
#
_symmetry.space_group_name_H-M   'P 1'
#
loop_
_entity.id
_entity.type
_entity.pdbx_description
1 polymer ?
#
loop_
_entity_poly.entity_id
_entity_poly.type
_entity_poly.pdbx_seq_one_letter_code
_entity_poly.pdbx_strand_id
1 'polypeptide(L)'
;MRKINRRNFLKVCAVAGSAVALSACGGSKKAAGPDPSNTDQTSFDIVGGQSALSPGYNDNEVLKKLADNVGVKLNYETMSDSLSEQVNIRIAGDQLPDAFMGVGFSNYDIANYGADGTFLDLTPYINAEIMPNLTKILDEHPNIRAAITMSDGCIYGLPAAEQMGTAGIGDDEDYSIFTIPQFSMINKRWLDELGLAVPTTLDELHTALKAFKDNDMSAKVYGNAPGSTIPMSTGFDEWCWGQNIFYAGFGFTNWPNDVCNDLVLQKDGKCRFVCAEDNYRKAVTYFHDWYAEGLMDVEMFSQDTNQLLAKGAQGYLGVSTWWYIEELMGDYSKDYVFLPVLDGPDGTHNVTVRTGGGTNSGNLNVTNKCQSPANLLKFFDQWYDGETVMQLQYGPIGVFFTEQDANGKWKSITEEEAKAKYNKGAGELKSTYEVWGPKLILSEYYDKYFYMEDRAIERLTDLKDFWMPFVDDTTTYPIDCVFTSEELDTIDRYRADFENAVSEQEGL
;
A
#
# COMPACT_ATOMS: atom_id res chain seq x y z
N MET A 1 -16.15 29.33 16.13
CA MET A 1 -15.91 27.95 16.57
C MET A 1 -14.41 27.79 16.80
N ARG A 2 -13.99 27.32 17.96
CA ARG A 2 -12.55 27.16 18.27
C ARG A 2 -12.01 26.00 17.44
N LYS A 3 -10.95 26.25 16.68
CA LYS A 3 -10.19 25.20 15.99
C LYS A 3 -9.67 24.21 17.03
N ILE A 4 -10.12 22.97 16.95
CA ILE A 4 -9.56 21.87 17.73
C ILE A 4 -8.34 21.42 16.93
N ASN A 5 -7.15 21.67 17.47
CA ASN A 5 -5.89 21.24 16.90
C ASN A 5 -5.72 19.73 17.21
N ARG A 6 -5.18 18.94 16.28
CA ARG A 6 -4.86 17.49 16.36
C ARG A 6 -4.29 17.09 17.75
N ARG A 7 -3.41 17.89 18.29
CA ARG A 7 -2.81 17.73 19.63
C ARG A 7 -3.82 17.85 20.79
N ASN A 8 -4.94 18.54 20.60
CA ASN A 8 -5.98 18.72 21.62
C ASN A 8 -7.06 17.65 21.54
N PHE A 9 -7.28 17.04 20.39
CA PHE A 9 -8.18 15.90 20.22
C PHE A 9 -7.61 14.65 20.93
N LEU A 10 -6.33 14.34 20.72
CA LEU A 10 -5.64 13.24 21.40
C LEU A 10 -5.60 13.41 22.94
N LYS A 11 -5.56 14.65 23.47
CA LYS A 11 -5.65 14.92 24.91
C LYS A 11 -7.03 14.69 25.50
N VAL A 12 -8.08 14.79 24.72
CA VAL A 12 -9.46 14.52 25.16
C VAL A 12 -9.70 13.00 25.20
N CYS A 13 -9.13 12.23 24.30
CA CYS A 13 -9.20 10.77 24.32
C CYS A 13 -8.38 10.14 25.47
N ALA A 14 -7.22 10.73 25.82
CA ALA A 14 -6.38 10.24 26.90
C ALA A 14 -6.93 10.44 28.32
N VAL A 15 -7.94 11.31 28.52
CA VAL A 15 -8.58 11.54 29.81
C VAL A 15 -9.85 10.69 30.00
N ALA A 16 -10.40 10.09 28.95
CA ALA A 16 -11.54 9.20 29.03
C ALA A 16 -11.18 7.71 29.27
N GLY A 17 -9.89 7.36 29.23
CA GLY A 17 -9.38 5.98 29.25
C GLY A 17 -9.23 5.32 30.61
N SER A 18 -9.71 5.89 31.70
CA SER A 18 -9.47 5.29 33.03
C SER A 18 -10.68 5.17 33.95
N ALA A 19 -11.88 4.91 33.47
CA ALA A 19 -12.99 4.44 34.31
C ALA A 19 -14.29 4.09 33.53
N VAL A 20 -14.26 3.24 32.50
CA VAL A 20 -15.48 2.52 32.10
C VAL A 20 -15.09 1.10 31.68
N ALA A 21 -14.73 0.29 32.66
CA ALA A 21 -14.84 -1.13 32.51
C ALA A 21 -16.31 -1.53 32.72
N LEU A 22 -16.85 -2.27 31.76
CA LEU A 22 -18.03 -3.13 31.93
C LEU A 22 -19.37 -2.43 32.19
N SER A 23 -20.02 -1.91 31.14
CA SER A 23 -21.46 -2.11 30.95
C SER A 23 -22.05 -1.22 29.83
N ALA A 24 -21.78 -1.60 28.56
CA ALA A 24 -22.59 -1.14 27.44
C ALA A 24 -22.55 -2.15 26.28
N CYS A 25 -22.78 -3.43 26.54
CA CYS A 25 -23.16 -4.39 25.51
C CYS A 25 -24.66 -4.73 25.72
N GLY A 26 -25.51 -3.88 25.18
CA GLY A 26 -26.95 -4.13 25.09
C GLY A 26 -27.35 -4.25 23.63
N GLY A 27 -27.34 -5.46 23.08
CA GLY A 27 -27.91 -5.73 21.77
C GLY A 27 -27.29 -6.98 21.15
N SER A 28 -28.06 -8.07 21.01
CA SER A 28 -27.72 -9.39 20.51
C SER A 28 -26.53 -10.07 21.23
N LYS A 29 -26.78 -11.24 21.79
CA LYS A 29 -25.73 -12.07 22.40
C LYS A 29 -24.75 -12.50 21.32
N LYS A 30 -23.62 -11.79 21.16
CA LYS A 30 -22.44 -12.37 20.49
C LYS A 30 -22.18 -13.72 21.15
N ALA A 31 -22.02 -14.77 20.38
CA ALA A 31 -21.52 -16.04 20.90
C ALA A 31 -20.19 -15.72 21.61
N ALA A 32 -20.05 -16.15 22.85
CA ALA A 32 -18.77 -16.00 23.54
C ALA A 32 -17.72 -16.75 22.73
N GLY A 33 -16.66 -16.02 22.34
CA GLY A 33 -15.51 -16.63 21.65
C GLY A 33 -14.88 -17.74 22.51
N PRO A 34 -13.96 -18.53 21.94
CA PRO A 34 -13.22 -19.54 22.70
C PRO A 34 -12.57 -18.94 23.95
N ASP A 35 -12.50 -19.71 25.01
CA ASP A 35 -11.82 -19.31 26.23
C ASP A 35 -10.34 -19.00 25.92
N PRO A 36 -9.82 -17.80 26.21
CA PRO A 36 -8.41 -17.46 25.99
C PRO A 36 -7.42 -18.41 26.66
N SER A 37 -7.82 -19.11 27.70
CA SER A 37 -7.00 -20.13 28.37
C SER A 37 -7.00 -21.50 27.67
N ASN A 38 -7.83 -21.70 26.64
CA ASN A 38 -7.82 -22.95 25.88
C ASN A 38 -6.56 -23.03 25.00
N THR A 39 -5.72 -24.03 25.24
CA THR A 39 -4.46 -24.29 24.53
C THR A 39 -4.40 -25.70 23.93
N ASP A 40 -5.53 -26.39 23.78
CA ASP A 40 -5.58 -27.77 23.35
C ASP A 40 -5.28 -27.95 21.85
N GLN A 41 -5.66 -26.96 21.01
CA GLN A 41 -5.34 -26.97 19.59
C GLN A 41 -3.92 -26.46 19.35
N THR A 42 -3.12 -27.30 18.68
CA THR A 42 -1.73 -26.99 18.29
C THR A 42 -1.46 -27.11 16.79
N SER A 43 -2.47 -27.48 16.00
CA SER A 43 -2.39 -27.49 14.54
C SER A 43 -3.49 -26.61 13.95
N PHE A 44 -3.11 -25.72 13.04
CA PHE A 44 -4.00 -24.69 12.49
C PHE A 44 -3.96 -24.70 10.98
N ASP A 45 -5.13 -24.54 10.36
CA ASP A 45 -5.31 -24.42 8.91
C ASP A 45 -5.42 -22.92 8.55
N ILE A 46 -4.55 -22.47 7.67
CA ILE A 46 -4.45 -21.07 7.23
C ILE A 46 -4.70 -20.99 5.72
N VAL A 47 -5.67 -20.18 5.32
CA VAL A 47 -5.94 -19.87 3.91
C VAL A 47 -5.51 -18.44 3.63
N GLY A 48 -4.75 -18.21 2.55
CA GLY A 48 -4.25 -16.87 2.31
C GLY A 48 -3.61 -16.60 0.96
N GLY A 49 -3.11 -15.38 0.83
CA GLY A 49 -2.43 -14.88 -0.36
C GLY A 49 -0.92 -15.15 -0.33
N GLN A 50 -0.33 -15.19 -1.51
CA GLN A 50 1.12 -15.26 -1.71
C GLN A 50 1.54 -14.58 -3.00
N SER A 51 2.83 -14.21 -3.11
CA SER A 51 3.43 -13.80 -4.37
C SER A 51 3.37 -14.93 -5.41
N ALA A 52 3.19 -14.57 -6.69
CA ALA A 52 3.22 -15.52 -7.80
C ALA A 52 4.55 -16.28 -7.92
N LEU A 53 5.64 -15.70 -7.40
CA LEU A 53 6.96 -16.32 -7.36
C LEU A 53 7.23 -17.16 -6.11
N SER A 54 6.35 -17.13 -5.12
CA SER A 54 6.48 -17.91 -3.89
C SER A 54 6.21 -19.39 -4.17
N PRO A 55 7.04 -20.30 -3.64
CA PRO A 55 6.76 -21.75 -3.71
C PRO A 55 5.68 -22.21 -2.73
N GLY A 56 5.08 -21.28 -1.98
CA GLY A 56 4.16 -21.56 -0.88
C GLY A 56 4.87 -21.54 0.48
N TYR A 57 4.06 -21.50 1.54
CA TYR A 57 4.58 -21.23 2.89
C TYR A 57 4.89 -22.48 3.71
N ASN A 58 4.41 -23.66 3.31
CA ASN A 58 4.62 -24.91 4.07
C ASN A 58 6.09 -25.31 4.20
N ASP A 59 6.94 -24.88 3.27
CA ASP A 59 8.37 -25.15 3.29
C ASP A 59 9.26 -23.95 3.65
N ASN A 60 8.64 -22.82 4.00
CA ASN A 60 9.38 -21.62 4.42
C ASN A 60 10.07 -21.87 5.78
N GLU A 61 11.40 -21.78 5.78
CA GLU A 61 12.23 -22.10 6.96
C GLU A 61 12.04 -21.09 8.12
N VAL A 62 11.75 -19.81 7.81
CA VAL A 62 11.49 -18.81 8.84
C VAL A 62 10.19 -19.16 9.55
N LEU A 63 9.12 -19.45 8.80
CA LEU A 63 7.82 -19.83 9.39
C LEU A 63 7.90 -21.11 10.21
N LYS A 64 8.64 -22.13 9.73
CA LYS A 64 8.87 -23.38 10.49
C LYS A 64 9.55 -23.11 11.83
N LYS A 65 10.62 -22.31 11.82
CA LYS A 65 11.33 -21.92 13.05
C LYS A 65 10.42 -21.21 14.04
N LEU A 66 9.60 -20.27 13.56
CA LEU A 66 8.66 -19.53 14.41
C LEU A 66 7.58 -20.46 14.98
N ALA A 67 7.10 -21.43 14.20
CA ALA A 67 6.13 -22.42 14.67
C ALA A 67 6.72 -23.34 15.76
N ASP A 68 7.95 -23.80 15.56
CA ASP A 68 8.67 -24.62 16.52
C ASP A 68 8.90 -23.89 17.85
N ASN A 69 9.17 -22.58 17.82
CA ASN A 69 9.39 -21.77 19.02
C ASN A 69 8.20 -21.82 20.00
N VAL A 70 6.98 -21.94 19.48
CA VAL A 70 5.73 -21.92 20.27
C VAL A 70 5.00 -23.29 20.26
N GLY A 71 5.58 -24.29 19.61
CA GLY A 71 5.08 -25.67 19.62
C GLY A 71 3.78 -25.86 18.84
N VAL A 72 3.60 -25.12 17.75
CA VAL A 72 2.43 -25.23 16.86
C VAL A 72 2.82 -25.74 15.47
N LYS A 73 1.82 -26.22 14.74
CA LYS A 73 1.92 -26.59 13.34
C LYS A 73 0.94 -25.76 12.52
N LEU A 74 1.43 -25.13 11.44
CA LEU A 74 0.61 -24.38 10.50
C LEU A 74 0.51 -25.17 9.20
N ASN A 75 -0.69 -25.34 8.68
CA ASN A 75 -0.97 -25.92 7.38
C ASN A 75 -1.45 -24.79 6.48
N TYR A 76 -0.60 -24.35 5.55
CA TYR A 76 -0.91 -23.24 4.67
C TYR A 76 -1.52 -23.74 3.36
N GLU A 77 -2.65 -23.16 2.99
CA GLU A 77 -3.21 -23.20 1.64
C GLU A 77 -3.18 -21.78 1.09
N THR A 78 -2.18 -21.49 0.25
CA THR A 78 -1.93 -20.14 -0.26
C THR A 78 -2.04 -20.08 -1.77
N MET A 79 -2.48 -18.94 -2.29
CA MET A 79 -2.74 -18.73 -3.71
C MET A 79 -2.30 -17.33 -4.14
N SER A 80 -1.88 -17.18 -5.40
CA SER A 80 -1.44 -15.94 -6.00
C SER A 80 -2.48 -15.28 -6.90
N ASP A 81 -3.55 -15.99 -7.20
CA ASP A 81 -4.66 -15.51 -8.01
C ASP A 81 -6.01 -15.96 -7.44
N SER A 82 -7.09 -15.36 -7.86
CA SER A 82 -8.46 -15.71 -7.46
C SER A 82 -8.70 -15.79 -5.93
N LEU A 83 -7.84 -15.17 -5.13
CA LEU A 83 -7.89 -15.24 -3.66
C LEU A 83 -9.24 -14.78 -3.12
N SER A 84 -9.68 -13.58 -3.53
CA SER A 84 -10.94 -13.00 -3.06
C SER A 84 -12.15 -13.89 -3.41
N GLU A 85 -12.18 -14.46 -4.62
CA GLU A 85 -13.24 -15.38 -5.04
C GLU A 85 -13.26 -16.65 -4.17
N GLN A 86 -12.10 -17.27 -3.96
CA GLN A 86 -11.98 -18.48 -3.13
C GLN A 86 -12.34 -18.24 -1.67
N VAL A 87 -11.95 -17.10 -1.12
CA VAL A 87 -12.31 -16.69 0.25
C VAL A 87 -13.81 -16.49 0.36
N ASN A 88 -14.45 -15.79 -0.56
CA ASN A 88 -15.89 -15.55 -0.57
C ASN A 88 -16.69 -16.85 -0.67
N ILE A 89 -16.25 -17.81 -1.51
CA ILE A 89 -16.87 -19.13 -1.63
C ILE A 89 -16.81 -19.88 -0.28
N ARG A 90 -15.66 -19.83 0.41
CA ARG A 90 -15.48 -20.51 1.71
C ARG A 90 -16.36 -19.91 2.80
N ILE A 91 -16.41 -18.56 2.86
CA ILE A 91 -17.25 -17.87 3.84
C ILE A 91 -18.72 -18.18 3.58
N ALA A 92 -19.18 -18.07 2.34
CA ALA A 92 -20.57 -18.38 1.98
C ALA A 92 -20.94 -19.84 2.21
N GLY A 93 -19.99 -20.77 2.10
CA GLY A 93 -20.18 -22.21 2.32
C GLY A 93 -19.93 -22.68 3.75
N ASP A 94 -19.64 -21.81 4.71
CA ASP A 94 -19.20 -22.14 6.09
C ASP A 94 -17.99 -23.11 6.13
N GLN A 95 -17.12 -23.02 5.11
CA GLN A 95 -15.89 -23.82 5.00
C GLN A 95 -14.67 -23.00 5.48
N LEU A 96 -14.76 -22.50 6.69
CA LEU A 96 -13.79 -21.59 7.24
C LEU A 96 -12.53 -22.31 7.71
N PRO A 97 -11.31 -21.80 7.42
CA PRO A 97 -10.08 -22.20 8.07
C PRO A 97 -10.03 -21.68 9.52
N ASP A 98 -8.95 -21.97 10.25
CA ASP A 98 -8.71 -21.33 11.56
C ASP A 98 -8.43 -19.82 11.41
N ALA A 99 -7.74 -19.43 10.33
CA ALA A 99 -7.54 -18.01 10.00
C ALA A 99 -7.38 -17.77 8.49
N PHE A 100 -7.77 -16.58 8.07
CA PHE A 100 -7.41 -16.00 6.77
C PHE A 100 -6.19 -15.10 6.93
N MET A 101 -5.24 -15.16 5.98
CA MET A 101 -3.97 -14.43 6.05
C MET A 101 -3.62 -13.77 4.71
N GLY A 102 -3.24 -12.49 4.72
CA GLY A 102 -2.85 -11.76 3.51
C GLY A 102 -3.98 -11.59 2.50
N VAL A 103 -5.24 -11.56 2.96
CA VAL A 103 -6.43 -11.38 2.10
C VAL A 103 -6.70 -9.91 1.83
N GLY A 104 -6.45 -9.04 2.80
CA GLY A 104 -6.71 -7.61 2.67
C GLY A 104 -8.20 -7.28 2.77
N PHE A 105 -8.93 -7.91 3.69
CA PHE A 105 -10.34 -7.58 3.92
C PHE A 105 -10.53 -6.09 4.17
N SER A 106 -11.58 -5.53 3.59
CA SER A 106 -11.98 -4.15 3.85
C SER A 106 -12.48 -3.96 5.30
N ASN A 107 -12.43 -2.74 5.81
CA ASN A 107 -13.01 -2.44 7.13
C ASN A 107 -14.49 -2.79 7.20
N TYR A 108 -15.21 -2.69 6.08
CA TYR A 108 -16.60 -3.12 5.97
C TYR A 108 -16.75 -4.63 6.19
N ASP A 109 -15.96 -5.44 5.48
CA ASP A 109 -16.00 -6.90 5.62
C ASP A 109 -15.64 -7.33 7.05
N ILE A 110 -14.60 -6.72 7.62
CA ILE A 110 -14.13 -7.00 8.98
C ILE A 110 -15.21 -6.68 10.01
N ALA A 111 -15.87 -5.53 9.87
CA ALA A 111 -16.96 -5.13 10.77
C ALA A 111 -18.15 -6.09 10.67
N ASN A 112 -18.56 -6.49 9.48
CA ASN A 112 -19.67 -7.42 9.26
C ASN A 112 -19.37 -8.82 9.77
N TYR A 113 -18.23 -9.39 9.37
CA TYR A 113 -17.83 -10.72 9.83
C TYR A 113 -17.51 -10.77 11.32
N GLY A 114 -17.10 -9.64 11.92
CA GLY A 114 -16.98 -9.49 13.36
C GLY A 114 -18.34 -9.43 14.05
N ALA A 115 -19.29 -8.69 13.48
CA ALA A 115 -20.64 -8.55 14.05
C ALA A 115 -21.45 -9.84 14.00
N ASP A 116 -21.32 -10.63 12.92
CA ASP A 116 -22.03 -11.92 12.77
C ASP A 116 -21.30 -13.08 13.47
N GLY A 117 -20.07 -12.86 13.97
CA GLY A 117 -19.29 -13.83 14.71
C GLY A 117 -18.50 -14.80 13.83
N THR A 118 -18.34 -14.52 12.53
CA THR A 118 -17.44 -15.24 11.63
C THR A 118 -15.98 -15.01 12.02
N PHE A 119 -15.62 -13.75 12.30
CA PHE A 119 -14.32 -13.40 12.85
C PHE A 119 -14.38 -13.22 14.36
N LEU A 120 -13.35 -13.70 15.04
CA LEU A 120 -13.23 -13.57 16.49
C LEU A 120 -12.81 -12.15 16.90
N ASP A 121 -13.35 -11.67 18.02
CA ASP A 121 -12.81 -10.51 18.71
C ASP A 121 -11.43 -10.86 19.31
N LEU A 122 -10.39 -10.24 18.80
CA LEU A 122 -9.00 -10.44 19.21
C LEU A 122 -8.60 -9.56 20.39
N THR A 123 -9.42 -8.58 20.78
CA THR A 123 -9.13 -7.62 21.86
C THR A 123 -8.67 -8.31 23.15
N PRO A 124 -9.31 -9.42 23.62
CA PRO A 124 -8.90 -10.10 24.86
C PRO A 124 -7.52 -10.76 24.77
N TYR A 125 -7.03 -11.04 23.56
CA TYR A 125 -5.76 -11.74 23.31
C TYR A 125 -4.58 -10.77 23.14
N ILE A 126 -4.84 -9.48 22.83
CA ILE A 126 -3.79 -8.46 22.66
C ILE A 126 -3.38 -7.95 24.04
N ASN A 127 -2.47 -8.68 24.68
CA ASN A 127 -1.96 -8.40 26.01
C ASN A 127 -0.52 -8.93 26.17
N ALA A 128 0.16 -8.53 27.24
CA ALA A 128 1.56 -8.89 27.48
C ALA A 128 1.84 -10.39 27.69
N GLU A 129 0.82 -11.23 27.90
CA GLU A 129 0.98 -12.68 28.08
C GLU A 129 0.91 -13.44 26.75
N ILE A 130 0.01 -13.01 25.84
CA ILE A 130 -0.25 -13.70 24.59
C ILE A 130 0.47 -13.04 23.42
N MET A 131 0.39 -11.69 23.33
CA MET A 131 0.98 -10.90 22.25
C MET A 131 1.82 -9.73 22.79
N PRO A 132 2.94 -10.01 23.48
CA PRO A 132 3.78 -8.97 24.09
C PRO A 132 4.36 -7.96 23.08
N ASN A 133 4.80 -8.42 21.89
CA ASN A 133 5.39 -7.55 20.87
C ASN A 133 4.35 -6.59 20.30
N LEU A 134 3.21 -7.11 19.86
CA LEU A 134 2.14 -6.27 19.33
C LEU A 134 1.57 -5.33 20.39
N THR A 135 1.36 -5.81 21.62
CA THR A 135 0.86 -4.97 22.72
C THR A 135 1.76 -3.77 22.94
N LYS A 136 3.08 -3.98 22.97
CA LYS A 136 4.06 -2.91 23.12
C LYS A 136 3.95 -1.90 21.98
N ILE A 137 3.93 -2.36 20.73
CA ILE A 137 3.80 -1.47 19.56
C ILE A 137 2.52 -0.64 19.66
N LEU A 138 1.37 -1.27 19.95
CA LEU A 138 0.09 -0.56 20.03
C LEU A 138 0.01 0.43 21.20
N ASP A 139 0.80 0.24 22.27
CA ASP A 139 0.90 1.18 23.38
C ASP A 139 1.82 2.37 23.03
N GLU A 140 2.87 2.14 22.25
CA GLU A 140 3.80 3.16 21.76
C GLU A 140 3.20 3.94 20.56
N HIS A 141 2.34 3.30 19.76
CA HIS A 141 1.69 3.86 18.56
C HIS A 141 0.15 3.80 18.66
N PRO A 142 -0.48 4.69 19.45
CA PRO A 142 -1.94 4.67 19.66
C PRO A 142 -2.76 4.94 18.40
N ASN A 143 -2.19 5.59 17.38
CA ASN A 143 -2.79 5.75 16.06
C ASN A 143 -2.99 4.40 15.34
N ILE A 144 -2.02 3.48 15.43
CA ILE A 144 -2.16 2.11 14.87
C ILE A 144 -3.29 1.37 15.59
N ARG A 145 -3.35 1.45 16.93
CA ARG A 145 -4.44 0.86 17.70
C ARG A 145 -5.79 1.41 17.27
N ALA A 146 -5.90 2.73 17.09
CA ALA A 146 -7.14 3.37 16.66
C ALA A 146 -7.56 2.90 15.26
N ALA A 147 -6.63 2.77 14.32
CA ALA A 147 -6.90 2.35 12.94
C ALA A 147 -7.43 0.90 12.82
N ILE A 148 -7.14 0.02 13.78
CA ILE A 148 -7.58 -1.39 13.77
C ILE A 148 -8.77 -1.65 14.70
N THR A 149 -9.20 -0.67 15.48
CA THR A 149 -10.33 -0.83 16.41
C THR A 149 -11.62 -0.43 15.72
N MET A 150 -12.54 -1.36 15.58
CA MET A 150 -13.84 -1.13 14.94
C MET A 150 -14.75 -0.27 15.84
N SER A 151 -15.85 0.26 15.27
CA SER A 151 -16.77 1.16 15.96
C SER A 151 -17.44 0.56 17.21
N ASP A 152 -17.47 -0.75 17.34
CA ASP A 152 -17.96 -1.48 18.52
C ASP A 152 -16.91 -1.65 19.63
N GLY A 153 -15.70 -1.11 19.41
CA GLY A 153 -14.57 -1.19 20.33
C GLY A 153 -13.78 -2.50 20.26
N CYS A 154 -14.09 -3.39 19.32
CA CYS A 154 -13.41 -4.68 19.13
C CYS A 154 -12.33 -4.61 18.04
N ILE A 155 -11.37 -5.51 18.10
CA ILE A 155 -10.34 -5.73 17.07
C ILE A 155 -10.56 -7.10 16.47
N TYR A 156 -10.87 -7.19 15.17
CA TYR A 156 -11.18 -8.44 14.48
C TYR A 156 -10.08 -8.90 13.52
N GLY A 157 -8.99 -8.13 13.43
CA GLY A 157 -7.85 -8.47 12.60
C GLY A 157 -6.57 -7.86 13.09
N LEU A 158 -5.46 -8.52 12.80
CA LEU A 158 -4.14 -8.01 13.18
C LEU A 158 -3.61 -7.00 12.15
N PRO A 159 -2.91 -5.95 12.63
CA PRO A 159 -2.45 -4.87 11.77
C PRO A 159 -1.34 -5.28 10.82
N ALA A 160 -1.35 -4.67 9.63
CA ALA A 160 -0.22 -4.63 8.72
C ALA A 160 0.02 -3.18 8.28
N ALA A 161 1.27 -2.78 8.23
CA ALA A 161 1.73 -1.53 7.64
C ALA A 161 3.23 -1.62 7.34
N GLU A 162 3.69 -0.84 6.37
CA GLU A 162 5.11 -0.64 6.11
C GLU A 162 5.40 0.86 6.12
N GLN A 163 6.13 1.30 7.13
CA GLN A 163 6.54 2.69 7.28
C GLN A 163 7.97 2.84 6.77
N MET A 164 8.16 3.06 5.47
CA MET A 164 9.50 3.30 4.91
C MET A 164 9.84 4.79 4.97
N GLY A 165 9.83 5.39 6.16
CA GLY A 165 9.72 6.83 6.21
C GLY A 165 10.86 7.63 6.82
N THR A 166 11.68 7.08 7.68
CA THR A 166 12.60 7.94 8.38
C THR A 166 14.03 7.89 7.87
N ALA A 167 14.78 6.87 7.97
CA ALA A 167 16.19 6.85 7.59
C ALA A 167 16.90 8.24 7.68
N GLY A 168 16.46 9.12 8.60
CA GLY A 168 16.90 10.52 8.72
C GLY A 168 16.36 11.49 7.67
N ILE A 169 15.43 11.10 6.80
CA ILE A 169 14.90 11.94 5.71
C ILE A 169 13.63 12.68 6.12
N GLY A 170 12.81 12.10 7.00
CA GLY A 170 11.60 12.72 7.54
C GLY A 170 11.47 12.46 9.04
N ASP A 171 10.87 13.40 9.76
CA ASP A 171 10.64 13.33 11.20
C ASP A 171 9.18 12.95 11.53
N ASP A 172 8.34 12.65 10.52
CA ASP A 172 6.92 12.43 10.69
C ASP A 172 6.59 10.93 10.55
N GLU A 173 5.96 10.35 11.55
CA GLU A 173 5.50 8.95 11.56
C GLU A 173 4.43 8.68 10.47
N ASP A 174 3.77 9.73 10.00
CA ASP A 174 2.77 9.67 8.93
C ASP A 174 3.39 9.68 7.52
N TYR A 175 4.71 9.83 7.41
CA TYR A 175 5.43 9.92 6.15
C TYR A 175 6.03 8.57 5.76
N SER A 176 5.69 8.09 4.59
CA SER A 176 6.11 6.80 4.06
C SER A 176 6.25 6.85 2.55
N ILE A 177 7.05 5.97 1.97
CA ILE A 177 7.13 5.80 0.51
C ILE A 177 5.76 5.45 -0.11
N PHE A 178 4.83 4.93 0.69
CA PHE A 178 3.46 4.64 0.29
C PHE A 178 2.52 5.85 0.37
N THR A 179 3.01 6.99 0.81
CA THR A 179 2.24 8.25 0.86
C THR A 179 1.74 8.64 -0.53
N ILE A 180 2.52 8.35 -1.56
CA ILE A 180 2.06 8.33 -2.96
C ILE A 180 2.27 6.93 -3.53
N PRO A 181 1.28 6.35 -4.23
CA PRO A 181 1.38 4.98 -4.71
C PRO A 181 2.30 4.81 -5.92
N GLN A 182 2.64 5.89 -6.61
CA GLN A 182 3.48 5.88 -7.80
C GLN A 182 4.33 7.12 -7.92
N PHE A 183 5.40 7.00 -8.69
CA PHE A 183 6.34 8.07 -8.98
C PHE A 183 6.31 8.39 -10.48
N SER A 184 6.20 9.67 -10.81
CA SER A 184 6.32 10.16 -12.19
C SER A 184 7.78 10.39 -12.54
N MET A 185 8.17 10.05 -13.75
CA MET A 185 9.54 10.16 -14.23
C MET A 185 9.60 10.66 -15.67
N ILE A 186 10.66 11.38 -15.99
CA ILE A 186 10.90 11.94 -17.32
C ILE A 186 12.31 11.63 -17.80
N ASN A 187 12.46 11.35 -19.10
CA ASN A 187 13.74 11.11 -19.71
C ASN A 187 14.60 12.38 -19.77
N LYS A 188 15.51 12.53 -18.80
CA LYS A 188 16.39 13.69 -18.67
C LYS A 188 17.38 13.79 -19.82
N ARG A 189 17.87 12.66 -20.32
CA ARG A 189 18.79 12.65 -21.46
C ARG A 189 18.15 13.20 -22.73
N TRP A 190 16.83 12.93 -22.93
CA TRP A 190 16.11 13.53 -24.06
C TRP A 190 15.92 15.03 -23.88
N LEU A 191 15.62 15.48 -22.65
CA LEU A 191 15.55 16.92 -22.34
C LEU A 191 16.88 17.60 -22.61
N ASP A 192 17.99 17.02 -22.15
CA ASP A 192 19.33 17.59 -22.33
C ASP A 192 19.73 17.69 -23.82
N GLU A 193 19.42 16.66 -24.60
CA GLU A 193 19.67 16.67 -26.05
C GLU A 193 18.89 17.75 -26.79
N LEU A 194 17.72 18.13 -26.23
CA LEU A 194 16.86 19.19 -26.78
C LEU A 194 17.11 20.55 -26.16
N GLY A 195 17.97 20.65 -25.14
CA GLY A 195 18.23 21.87 -24.39
C GLY A 195 17.04 22.34 -23.54
N LEU A 196 16.19 21.40 -23.09
CA LEU A 196 15.01 21.67 -22.27
C LEU A 196 15.33 21.41 -20.78
N ALA A 197 14.73 22.22 -19.91
CA ALA A 197 14.73 21.97 -18.47
C ALA A 197 13.70 20.87 -18.10
N VAL A 198 13.82 20.32 -16.88
CA VAL A 198 12.76 19.50 -16.29
C VAL A 198 11.51 20.36 -16.11
N PRO A 199 10.35 19.94 -16.63
CA PRO A 199 9.11 20.70 -16.51
C PRO A 199 8.68 20.91 -15.05
N THR A 200 8.12 22.10 -14.78
CA THR A 200 7.48 22.47 -13.51
C THR A 200 6.01 22.82 -13.67
N THR A 201 5.54 22.89 -14.91
CA THR A 201 4.13 23.13 -15.25
C THR A 201 3.63 22.11 -16.28
N LEU A 202 2.33 21.90 -16.35
CA LEU A 202 1.73 21.05 -17.39
C LEU A 202 1.98 21.58 -18.80
N ASP A 203 2.02 22.90 -19.01
CA ASP A 203 2.33 23.51 -20.30
C ASP A 203 3.79 23.28 -20.74
N GLU A 204 4.72 23.30 -19.78
CA GLU A 204 6.13 22.94 -20.06
C GLU A 204 6.25 21.45 -20.37
N LEU A 205 5.52 20.59 -19.66
CA LEU A 205 5.46 19.15 -19.96
C LEU A 205 4.89 18.91 -21.35
N HIS A 206 3.79 19.56 -21.71
CA HIS A 206 3.21 19.48 -23.06
C HIS A 206 4.26 19.83 -24.14
N THR A 207 5.00 20.92 -23.92
CA THR A 207 6.08 21.36 -24.83
C THR A 207 7.18 20.30 -24.94
N ALA A 208 7.58 19.70 -23.85
CA ALA A 208 8.59 18.63 -23.83
C ALA A 208 8.11 17.38 -24.58
N LEU A 209 6.87 16.92 -24.30
CA LEU A 209 6.28 15.75 -24.98
C LEU A 209 6.18 15.96 -26.50
N LYS A 210 5.77 17.16 -26.91
CA LYS A 210 5.74 17.53 -28.33
C LYS A 210 7.13 17.49 -28.96
N ALA A 211 8.13 18.04 -28.27
CA ALA A 211 9.51 18.00 -28.74
C ALA A 211 10.07 16.56 -28.80
N PHE A 212 9.72 15.69 -27.87
CA PHE A 212 10.07 14.27 -27.90
C PHE A 212 9.52 13.57 -29.15
N LYS A 213 8.24 13.79 -29.44
CA LYS A 213 7.56 13.25 -30.62
C LYS A 213 8.17 13.78 -31.91
N ASP A 214 8.24 15.11 -32.07
CA ASP A 214 8.64 15.78 -33.31
C ASP A 214 10.10 15.43 -33.69
N ASN A 215 10.97 15.12 -32.72
CA ASN A 215 12.37 14.74 -32.92
C ASN A 215 12.61 13.22 -32.89
N ASP A 216 11.60 12.39 -32.68
CA ASP A 216 11.72 10.94 -32.57
C ASP A 216 12.86 10.52 -31.64
N MET A 217 12.79 10.93 -30.37
CA MET A 217 13.92 10.90 -29.44
C MET A 217 14.42 9.49 -29.13
N SER A 218 13.57 8.49 -29.12
CA SER A 218 13.97 7.08 -28.94
C SER A 218 14.86 6.62 -30.11
N ALA A 219 14.47 6.90 -31.34
CA ALA A 219 15.30 6.61 -32.51
C ALA A 219 16.57 7.44 -32.53
N LYS A 220 16.48 8.74 -32.22
CA LYS A 220 17.60 9.68 -32.25
C LYS A 220 18.67 9.37 -31.21
N VAL A 221 18.28 9.07 -29.96
CA VAL A 221 19.20 8.95 -28.83
C VAL A 221 19.64 7.51 -28.60
N TYR A 222 18.75 6.55 -28.81
CA TYR A 222 19.03 5.14 -28.54
C TYR A 222 19.23 4.30 -29.78
N GLY A 223 18.97 4.84 -30.99
CA GLY A 223 19.14 4.12 -32.24
C GLY A 223 18.00 3.12 -32.53
N ASN A 224 16.87 3.29 -31.91
CA ASN A 224 15.68 2.49 -32.14
C ASN A 224 15.10 2.74 -33.53
N ALA A 225 14.11 1.96 -33.94
CA ALA A 225 13.45 2.12 -35.23
C ALA A 225 12.78 3.51 -35.35
N PRO A 226 12.74 4.13 -36.54
CA PRO A 226 11.99 5.38 -36.73
C PRO A 226 10.53 5.25 -36.30
N GLY A 227 10.04 6.23 -35.56
CA GLY A 227 8.67 6.24 -35.03
C GLY A 227 8.49 5.45 -33.72
N SER A 228 9.57 5.04 -33.06
CA SER A 228 9.50 4.29 -31.80
C SER A 228 9.28 5.16 -30.57
N THR A 229 9.34 6.49 -30.71
CA THR A 229 9.14 7.39 -29.58
C THR A 229 7.70 7.40 -29.12
N ILE A 230 7.50 7.08 -27.85
CA ILE A 230 6.24 7.23 -27.12
C ILE A 230 6.46 8.38 -26.13
N PRO A 231 5.91 9.58 -26.38
CA PRO A 231 6.18 10.73 -25.51
C PRO A 231 5.77 10.49 -24.07
N MET A 232 4.58 9.91 -23.84
CA MET A 232 4.06 9.56 -22.52
C MET A 232 3.25 8.27 -22.61
N SER A 233 3.49 7.33 -21.70
CA SER A 233 2.67 6.14 -21.48
C SER A 233 2.65 5.78 -20.01
N THR A 234 1.51 5.35 -19.50
CA THR A 234 1.31 4.91 -18.12
C THR A 234 0.46 3.65 -18.09
N GLY A 235 0.44 2.93 -16.96
CA GLY A 235 -0.48 1.82 -16.75
C GLY A 235 -1.87 2.29 -16.30
N PHE A 236 -2.87 1.46 -16.60
CA PHE A 236 -4.26 1.64 -16.17
C PHE A 236 -4.84 0.39 -15.51
N ASP A 237 -4.00 -0.54 -15.10
CA ASP A 237 -4.44 -1.69 -14.32
C ASP A 237 -4.78 -1.28 -12.89
N GLU A 238 -5.37 -2.23 -12.15
CA GLU A 238 -5.98 -2.07 -10.82
C GLU A 238 -5.13 -1.29 -9.79
N TRP A 239 -3.83 -1.21 -9.95
CA TRP A 239 -2.95 -0.50 -9.01
C TRP A 239 -2.15 0.67 -9.64
N CYS A 240 -2.25 0.87 -10.96
CA CYS A 240 -1.36 1.71 -11.77
C CYS A 240 -2.09 2.75 -12.61
N TRP A 241 -2.88 3.62 -12.03
CA TRP A 241 -3.60 4.68 -12.75
C TRP A 241 -2.72 5.93 -12.89
N GLY A 242 -1.59 5.74 -13.59
CA GLY A 242 -0.48 6.66 -13.56
C GLY A 242 -0.73 8.08 -14.02
N GLN A 243 -1.66 8.35 -14.93
CA GLN A 243 -1.93 9.73 -15.34
C GLN A 243 -2.58 10.58 -14.24
N ASN A 244 -3.28 9.94 -13.29
CA ASN A 244 -4.00 10.64 -12.24
C ASN A 244 -3.08 11.44 -11.31
N ILE A 245 -1.79 11.09 -11.29
CA ILE A 245 -0.77 11.87 -10.58
C ILE A 245 -0.67 13.33 -11.11
N PHE A 246 -0.90 13.53 -12.41
CA PHE A 246 -0.84 14.84 -13.05
C PHE A 246 -2.10 15.70 -12.81
N TYR A 247 -3.14 15.10 -12.23
CA TYR A 247 -4.35 15.83 -11.84
C TYR A 247 -4.09 16.79 -10.65
N ALA A 248 -2.93 16.69 -10.01
CA ALA A 248 -2.46 17.68 -9.03
C ALA A 248 -2.54 19.10 -9.58
N GLY A 249 -2.26 19.32 -10.87
CA GLY A 249 -2.42 20.60 -11.56
C GLY A 249 -3.87 21.11 -11.68
N PHE A 250 -4.84 20.29 -11.27
CA PHE A 250 -6.27 20.63 -11.19
C PHE A 250 -6.81 20.61 -9.76
N GLY A 251 -5.93 20.47 -8.77
CA GLY A 251 -6.24 20.60 -7.36
C GLY A 251 -6.47 19.31 -6.60
N PHE A 252 -6.18 18.16 -7.18
CA PHE A 252 -6.30 16.85 -6.54
C PHE A 252 -5.41 15.80 -7.24
N THR A 253 -5.14 14.70 -6.55
CA THR A 253 -4.67 13.47 -7.18
C THR A 253 -5.71 12.39 -6.95
N ASN A 254 -5.94 11.55 -7.95
CA ASN A 254 -6.92 10.47 -7.88
C ASN A 254 -6.17 9.13 -7.83
N TRP A 255 -6.17 8.47 -6.67
CA TRP A 255 -5.46 7.22 -6.45
C TRP A 255 -6.41 6.03 -6.45
N PRO A 256 -6.21 5.01 -7.30
CA PRO A 256 -7.06 3.83 -7.33
C PRO A 256 -6.79 2.92 -6.13
N ASN A 257 -7.73 2.05 -5.85
CA ASN A 257 -7.65 0.98 -4.84
C ASN A 257 -7.30 1.44 -3.41
N ASP A 258 -7.68 2.67 -3.07
CA ASP A 258 -7.56 3.20 -1.71
C ASP A 258 -8.94 3.36 -1.08
N VAL A 259 -9.01 3.35 0.26
CA VAL A 259 -10.25 3.64 1.00
C VAL A 259 -10.80 5.04 0.71
N CYS A 260 -9.93 5.95 0.28
CA CYS A 260 -10.29 7.31 -0.15
C CYS A 260 -10.33 7.44 -1.67
N ASN A 261 -10.42 6.35 -2.39
CA ASN A 261 -10.48 6.37 -3.84
C ASN A 261 -11.59 7.29 -4.32
N ASP A 262 -11.25 8.17 -5.26
CA ASP A 262 -12.18 9.16 -5.82
C ASP A 262 -12.82 10.14 -4.80
N LEU A 263 -12.35 10.15 -3.55
CA LEU A 263 -12.86 11.05 -2.52
C LEU A 263 -11.85 12.12 -2.15
N VAL A 264 -12.29 13.36 -2.08
CA VAL A 264 -11.51 14.47 -1.54
C VAL A 264 -12.28 15.19 -0.47
N LEU A 265 -11.57 15.65 0.56
CA LEU A 265 -12.14 16.52 1.58
C LEU A 265 -12.04 17.96 1.08
N GLN A 266 -13.15 18.67 1.10
CA GLN A 266 -13.17 20.10 0.76
C GLN A 266 -12.83 20.96 1.99
N LYS A 267 -12.35 22.17 1.74
CA LYS A 267 -12.02 23.15 2.82
C LYS A 267 -13.22 23.49 3.71
N ASP A 268 -14.46 23.22 3.28
CA ASP A 268 -15.67 23.35 4.07
C ASP A 268 -15.96 22.13 4.98
N GLY A 269 -15.07 21.14 4.98
CA GLY A 269 -15.20 19.90 5.76
C GLY A 269 -16.14 18.87 5.16
N LYS A 270 -16.56 19.04 3.90
CA LYS A 270 -17.39 18.06 3.20
C LYS A 270 -16.57 17.16 2.30
N CYS A 271 -16.90 15.89 2.34
CA CYS A 271 -16.36 14.93 1.37
C CYS A 271 -17.08 15.09 0.02
N ARG A 272 -16.30 15.04 -1.06
CA ARG A 272 -16.79 15.09 -2.45
C ARG A 272 -16.27 13.90 -3.22
N PHE A 273 -17.08 13.44 -4.16
CA PHE A 273 -16.64 12.49 -5.18
C PHE A 273 -15.93 13.27 -6.29
N VAL A 274 -14.64 13.00 -6.47
CA VAL A 274 -13.77 13.77 -7.39
C VAL A 274 -14.30 13.79 -8.81
N CYS A 275 -14.74 12.64 -9.32
CA CYS A 275 -15.19 12.51 -10.70
C CYS A 275 -16.47 13.33 -11.01
N ALA A 276 -17.21 13.76 -9.97
CA ALA A 276 -18.36 14.66 -10.12
C ALA A 276 -18.01 16.15 -10.12
N GLU A 277 -16.74 16.48 -9.83
CA GLU A 277 -16.31 17.89 -9.71
C GLU A 277 -15.93 18.48 -11.08
N ASP A 278 -16.16 19.79 -11.23
CA ASP A 278 -15.82 20.50 -12.49
C ASP A 278 -14.32 20.44 -12.81
N ASN A 279 -13.44 20.36 -11.81
CA ASN A 279 -12.00 20.28 -12.03
C ASN A 279 -11.59 18.91 -12.59
N TYR A 280 -12.29 17.83 -12.25
CA TYR A 280 -12.06 16.52 -12.87
C TYR A 280 -12.37 16.58 -14.38
N ARG A 281 -13.50 17.16 -14.76
CA ARG A 281 -13.85 17.37 -16.18
C ARG A 281 -12.80 18.20 -16.90
N LYS A 282 -12.26 19.26 -16.28
CA LYS A 282 -11.18 20.06 -16.86
C LYS A 282 -9.93 19.22 -17.08
N ALA A 283 -9.53 18.41 -16.08
CA ALA A 283 -8.37 17.53 -16.18
C ALA A 283 -8.53 16.53 -17.33
N VAL A 284 -9.65 15.80 -17.38
CA VAL A 284 -9.94 14.83 -18.45
C VAL A 284 -9.93 15.50 -19.82
N THR A 285 -10.55 16.68 -19.95
CA THR A 285 -10.57 17.43 -21.22
C THR A 285 -9.15 17.83 -21.64
N TYR A 286 -8.33 18.29 -20.70
CA TYR A 286 -6.95 18.71 -20.96
C TYR A 286 -6.08 17.54 -21.47
N PHE A 287 -6.16 16.38 -20.84
CA PHE A 287 -5.42 15.19 -21.26
C PHE A 287 -6.01 14.52 -22.50
N HIS A 288 -7.32 14.64 -22.73
CA HIS A 288 -7.91 14.24 -23.99
C HIS A 288 -7.28 14.99 -25.19
N ASP A 289 -7.01 16.28 -25.05
CA ASP A 289 -6.35 17.05 -26.10
C ASP A 289 -4.92 16.53 -26.34
N TRP A 290 -4.18 16.18 -25.31
CA TRP A 290 -2.86 15.54 -25.44
C TRP A 290 -2.93 14.19 -26.16
N TYR A 291 -3.93 13.40 -25.84
CA TYR A 291 -4.16 12.12 -26.53
C TYR A 291 -4.48 12.36 -28.01
N ALA A 292 -5.34 13.31 -28.34
CA ALA A 292 -5.69 13.68 -29.70
C ALA A 292 -4.49 14.22 -30.51
N GLU A 293 -3.55 14.91 -29.84
CA GLU A 293 -2.28 15.33 -30.44
C GLU A 293 -1.28 14.16 -30.61
N GLY A 294 -1.57 12.98 -30.08
CA GLY A 294 -0.68 11.81 -30.10
C GLY A 294 0.56 12.00 -29.22
N LEU A 295 0.41 12.71 -28.11
CA LEU A 295 1.44 12.86 -27.06
C LEU A 295 1.34 11.77 -26.01
N MET A 296 0.20 11.10 -25.93
CA MET A 296 -0.05 9.94 -25.10
C MET A 296 -0.11 8.67 -25.94
N ASP A 297 0.35 7.57 -25.37
CA ASP A 297 0.34 6.27 -26.02
C ASP A 297 -1.10 5.84 -26.36
N VAL A 298 -1.32 5.44 -27.61
CA VAL A 298 -2.64 5.00 -28.08
C VAL A 298 -3.12 3.71 -27.39
N GLU A 299 -2.19 2.89 -26.89
CA GLU A 299 -2.49 1.65 -26.18
C GLU A 299 -2.61 1.85 -24.66
N MET A 300 -2.39 3.06 -24.16
CA MET A 300 -2.31 3.35 -22.73
C MET A 300 -3.53 2.86 -21.93
N PHE A 301 -4.72 2.94 -22.53
CA PHE A 301 -5.98 2.52 -21.87
C PHE A 301 -6.33 1.03 -22.07
N SER A 302 -5.51 0.27 -22.79
CA SER A 302 -5.78 -1.14 -23.12
C SER A 302 -4.59 -2.07 -22.92
N GLN A 303 -3.40 -1.50 -22.66
CA GLN A 303 -2.19 -2.28 -22.43
C GLN A 303 -2.19 -2.87 -21.01
N ASP A 304 -1.63 -4.06 -20.87
CA ASP A 304 -1.32 -4.64 -19.58
C ASP A 304 0.05 -4.18 -19.06
N THR A 305 0.34 -4.50 -17.79
CA THR A 305 1.62 -4.22 -17.13
C THR A 305 2.82 -4.72 -17.93
N ASN A 306 2.77 -5.93 -18.49
CA ASN A 306 3.90 -6.50 -19.22
C ASN A 306 4.18 -5.72 -20.51
N GLN A 307 3.15 -5.23 -21.17
CA GLN A 307 3.29 -4.39 -22.37
C GLN A 307 3.94 -3.04 -22.03
N LEU A 308 3.56 -2.40 -20.92
CA LEU A 308 4.20 -1.16 -20.47
C LEU A 308 5.67 -1.39 -20.10
N LEU A 309 5.97 -2.43 -19.32
CA LEU A 309 7.35 -2.81 -18.97
C LEU A 309 8.21 -3.09 -20.21
N ALA A 310 7.65 -3.77 -21.20
CA ALA A 310 8.36 -4.02 -22.46
C ALA A 310 8.71 -2.72 -23.21
N LYS A 311 7.80 -1.72 -23.25
CA LYS A 311 8.05 -0.42 -23.86
C LYS A 311 9.15 0.36 -23.13
N GLY A 312 9.14 0.34 -21.80
CA GLY A 312 10.18 0.95 -20.98
C GLY A 312 11.55 0.32 -21.20
N ALA A 313 11.62 -1.01 -21.14
CA ALA A 313 12.85 -1.77 -21.34
C ALA A 313 13.46 -1.62 -22.75
N GLN A 314 12.68 -1.16 -23.73
CA GLN A 314 13.15 -0.84 -25.07
C GLN A 314 13.58 0.62 -25.25
N GLY A 315 13.43 1.47 -24.22
CA GLY A 315 13.79 2.88 -24.29
C GLY A 315 12.85 3.71 -25.17
N TYR A 316 11.58 3.34 -25.25
CA TYR A 316 10.58 4.05 -26.07
C TYR A 316 9.96 5.24 -25.35
N LEU A 317 9.95 5.25 -24.03
CA LEU A 317 9.15 6.15 -23.20
C LEU A 317 9.87 7.48 -22.92
N GLY A 318 9.16 8.59 -23.06
CA GLY A 318 9.63 9.92 -22.64
C GLY A 318 9.26 10.20 -21.19
N VAL A 319 7.97 10.01 -20.86
CA VAL A 319 7.38 10.16 -19.53
C VAL A 319 6.60 8.91 -19.17
N SER A 320 6.72 8.47 -17.93
CA SER A 320 5.89 7.39 -17.38
C SER A 320 5.74 7.53 -15.87
N THR A 321 4.92 6.65 -15.31
CA THR A 321 4.73 6.52 -13.86
C THR A 321 4.89 5.05 -13.49
N TRP A 322 5.55 4.79 -12.37
CA TRP A 322 5.76 3.45 -11.84
C TRP A 322 6.19 3.49 -10.38
N TRP A 323 6.21 2.31 -9.76
CA TRP A 323 6.69 2.16 -8.40
C TRP A 323 8.17 2.50 -8.26
N TYR A 324 9.01 1.99 -9.16
CA TYR A 324 10.41 2.38 -9.25
C TYR A 324 10.97 2.23 -10.67
N ILE A 325 11.93 3.10 -10.98
CA ILE A 325 12.36 3.40 -12.33
C ILE A 325 13.11 2.22 -12.99
N GLU A 326 13.89 1.46 -12.22
CA GLU A 326 14.70 0.38 -12.72
C GLU A 326 13.87 -0.78 -13.25
N GLU A 327 12.73 -1.07 -12.62
CA GLU A 327 11.83 -2.12 -13.08
C GLU A 327 11.20 -1.75 -14.42
N LEU A 328 10.77 -0.50 -14.57
CA LEU A 328 10.12 -0.05 -15.80
C LEU A 328 11.11 0.18 -16.93
N MET A 329 12.21 0.88 -16.66
CA MET A 329 13.13 1.38 -17.71
C MET A 329 14.35 0.48 -17.94
N GLY A 330 14.60 -0.50 -17.08
CA GLY A 330 15.74 -1.40 -17.21
C GLY A 330 17.07 -0.65 -17.36
N ASP A 331 17.84 -0.96 -18.39
CA ASP A 331 19.16 -0.36 -18.66
C ASP A 331 19.11 1.15 -18.95
N TYR A 332 17.94 1.69 -19.27
CA TYR A 332 17.73 3.12 -19.52
C TYR A 332 17.38 3.92 -18.25
N SER A 333 17.19 3.28 -17.11
CA SER A 333 16.75 3.93 -15.87
C SER A 333 17.61 5.12 -15.45
N LYS A 334 18.94 5.04 -15.67
CA LYS A 334 19.89 6.14 -15.38
C LYS A 334 19.70 7.40 -16.20
N ASP A 335 18.95 7.32 -17.30
CA ASP A 335 18.67 8.46 -18.19
C ASP A 335 17.41 9.24 -17.71
N TYR A 336 16.73 8.78 -16.66
CA TYR A 336 15.51 9.38 -16.14
C TYR A 336 15.75 10.07 -14.80
N VAL A 337 14.91 11.06 -14.55
CA VAL A 337 14.81 11.75 -13.26
C VAL A 337 13.35 11.81 -12.82
N PHE A 338 13.15 12.07 -11.55
CA PHE A 338 11.85 12.28 -10.97
C PHE A 338 11.21 13.54 -11.58
N LEU A 339 9.91 13.46 -11.87
CA LEU A 339 9.13 14.60 -12.33
C LEU A 339 8.38 15.19 -11.13
N PRO A 340 8.62 16.48 -10.78
CA PRO A 340 7.97 17.09 -9.63
C PRO A 340 6.47 17.26 -9.84
N VAL A 341 5.75 17.68 -8.80
CA VAL A 341 4.38 18.17 -8.92
C VAL A 341 4.36 19.34 -9.91
N LEU A 342 3.43 19.29 -10.86
CA LEU A 342 3.33 20.29 -11.93
C LEU A 342 2.18 21.25 -11.66
N ASP A 343 2.45 22.55 -11.83
CA ASP A 343 1.40 23.56 -11.82
C ASP A 343 0.47 23.36 -13.02
N GLY A 344 -0.82 23.46 -12.77
CA GLY A 344 -1.84 23.45 -13.81
C GLY A 344 -1.91 24.75 -14.60
N PRO A 345 -2.77 24.84 -15.61
CA PRO A 345 -2.89 25.99 -16.51
C PRO A 345 -3.24 27.32 -15.79
N ASP A 346 -3.84 27.26 -14.62
CA ASP A 346 -4.20 28.42 -13.79
C ASP A 346 -3.28 28.60 -12.57
N GLY A 347 -2.16 27.86 -12.51
CA GLY A 347 -1.22 27.88 -11.39
C GLY A 347 -1.70 27.05 -10.19
N THR A 348 -2.75 26.27 -10.36
CA THR A 348 -3.23 25.35 -9.31
C THR A 348 -2.26 24.16 -9.18
N HIS A 349 -1.99 23.80 -7.93
CA HIS A 349 -1.36 22.53 -7.58
C HIS A 349 -1.88 22.08 -6.23
N ASN A 350 -2.23 20.83 -6.12
CA ASN A 350 -2.56 20.20 -4.83
C ASN A 350 -2.42 18.68 -4.95
N VAL A 351 -1.75 18.09 -4.00
CA VAL A 351 -1.58 16.64 -3.92
C VAL A 351 -2.44 16.11 -2.78
N THR A 352 -3.31 15.18 -3.10
CA THR A 352 -3.94 14.34 -2.08
C THR A 352 -3.03 13.13 -1.86
N VAL A 353 -2.81 12.78 -0.62
CA VAL A 353 -1.90 11.68 -0.22
C VAL A 353 -2.65 10.63 0.58
N ARG A 354 -2.08 9.44 0.63
CA ARG A 354 -2.51 8.45 1.61
C ARG A 354 -2.03 8.88 2.98
N THR A 355 -2.89 8.84 3.97
CA THR A 355 -2.54 9.13 5.37
C THR A 355 -2.29 7.85 6.16
N GLY A 356 -1.48 7.94 7.22
CA GLY A 356 -1.30 6.87 8.22
C GLY A 356 -0.53 5.64 7.77
N GLY A 357 0.35 5.75 6.76
CA GLY A 357 1.20 4.64 6.33
C GLY A 357 0.44 3.38 5.89
N GLY A 358 -0.85 3.50 5.58
CA GLY A 358 -1.65 2.38 5.08
C GLY A 358 -1.90 1.27 6.09
N THR A 359 -2.00 1.57 7.39
CA THR A 359 -2.34 0.56 8.40
C THR A 359 -3.69 -0.07 8.09
N ASN A 360 -3.69 -1.39 7.93
CA ASN A 360 -4.89 -2.16 7.63
C ASN A 360 -4.97 -3.37 8.57
N SER A 361 -6.17 -3.79 8.93
CA SER A 361 -6.44 -4.91 9.83
C SER A 361 -6.95 -6.16 9.11
N GLY A 362 -7.00 -6.16 7.77
CA GLY A 362 -7.50 -7.27 6.95
C GLY A 362 -6.47 -8.34 6.61
N ASN A 363 -5.26 -8.30 7.19
CA ASN A 363 -4.17 -9.20 6.83
C ASN A 363 -4.04 -10.46 7.68
N LEU A 364 -4.70 -10.51 8.83
CA LEU A 364 -4.97 -11.75 9.57
C LEU A 364 -6.29 -11.63 10.31
N ASN A 365 -7.24 -12.49 9.98
CA ASN A 365 -8.53 -12.56 10.62
C ASN A 365 -8.78 -14.00 11.09
N VAL A 366 -8.86 -14.19 12.40
CA VAL A 366 -9.07 -15.49 13.03
C VAL A 366 -10.57 -15.80 13.02
N THR A 367 -10.94 -16.99 12.56
CA THR A 367 -12.34 -17.37 12.44
C THR A 367 -12.87 -18.09 13.70
N ASN A 368 -14.18 -18.23 13.79
CA ASN A 368 -14.85 -18.97 14.88
C ASN A 368 -14.57 -20.49 14.86
N LYS A 369 -13.86 -21.02 13.88
CA LYS A 369 -13.43 -22.44 13.84
C LYS A 369 -12.17 -22.66 14.67
N CYS A 370 -11.35 -21.64 14.89
CA CYS A 370 -10.17 -21.72 15.73
C CYS A 370 -10.54 -21.92 17.19
N GLN A 371 -10.12 -23.05 17.77
CA GLN A 371 -10.49 -23.43 19.15
C GLN A 371 -9.48 -22.92 20.19
N SER A 372 -8.22 -22.66 19.79
CA SER A 372 -7.17 -22.14 20.67
C SER A 372 -6.51 -20.91 20.05
N PRO A 373 -7.23 -19.77 19.93
CA PRO A 373 -6.70 -18.54 19.34
C PRO A 373 -5.41 -18.07 20.01
N ALA A 374 -5.29 -18.25 21.34
CA ALA A 374 -4.10 -17.85 22.08
C ALA A 374 -2.81 -18.52 21.55
N ASN A 375 -2.84 -19.81 21.20
CA ASN A 375 -1.66 -20.49 20.64
C ASN A 375 -1.32 -19.97 19.23
N LEU A 376 -2.35 -19.75 18.40
CA LEU A 376 -2.17 -19.19 17.06
C LEU A 376 -1.62 -17.76 17.13
N LEU A 377 -2.15 -16.95 18.03
CA LEU A 377 -1.74 -15.54 18.17
C LEU A 377 -0.33 -15.40 18.77
N LYS A 378 0.12 -16.32 19.64
CA LYS A 378 1.52 -16.39 20.09
C LYS A 378 2.48 -16.64 18.92
N PHE A 379 2.08 -17.41 17.93
CA PHE A 379 2.87 -17.59 16.71
C PHE A 379 2.96 -16.27 15.92
N PHE A 380 1.83 -15.59 15.69
CA PHE A 380 1.82 -14.33 14.96
C PHE A 380 2.42 -13.15 15.72
N ASP A 381 2.46 -13.19 17.06
CA ASP A 381 3.15 -12.14 17.83
C ASP A 381 4.64 -12.03 17.50
N GLN A 382 5.29 -13.15 17.15
CA GLN A 382 6.68 -13.14 16.71
C GLN A 382 6.91 -12.36 15.41
N TRP A 383 5.87 -12.14 14.59
CA TRP A 383 5.94 -11.35 13.36
C TRP A 383 6.08 -9.85 13.64
N TYR A 384 5.81 -9.42 14.86
CA TYR A 384 5.97 -8.03 15.30
C TYR A 384 7.33 -7.74 15.95
N ASP A 385 8.23 -8.72 15.97
CA ASP A 385 9.64 -8.51 16.26
C ASP A 385 10.36 -7.91 15.06
N GLY A 386 11.16 -6.85 15.26
CA GLY A 386 11.73 -6.08 14.16
C GLY A 386 12.66 -6.86 13.25
N GLU A 387 13.47 -7.80 13.76
CA GLU A 387 14.34 -8.62 12.91
C GLU A 387 13.54 -9.72 12.19
N THR A 388 12.52 -10.26 12.84
CA THR A 388 11.65 -11.28 12.27
C THR A 388 10.81 -10.71 11.12
N VAL A 389 10.16 -9.56 11.32
CA VAL A 389 9.28 -8.98 10.31
C VAL A 389 10.03 -8.64 9.02
N MET A 390 11.29 -8.21 9.12
CA MET A 390 12.10 -7.91 7.94
C MET A 390 12.46 -9.18 7.16
N GLN A 391 12.71 -10.31 7.85
CA GLN A 391 12.90 -11.59 7.17
C GLN A 391 11.64 -12.07 6.46
N LEU A 392 10.46 -11.82 7.04
CA LEU A 392 9.17 -12.15 6.41
C LEU A 392 8.82 -11.23 5.24
N GLN A 393 9.35 -10.01 5.21
CA GLN A 393 9.12 -9.04 4.14
C GLN A 393 10.08 -9.21 2.97
N TYR A 394 11.36 -9.44 3.25
CA TYR A 394 12.40 -9.38 2.23
C TYR A 394 13.05 -10.74 1.96
N GLY A 395 13.08 -11.62 2.94
CA GLY A 395 13.71 -12.93 2.86
C GLY A 395 14.69 -13.20 4.00
N PRO A 396 15.12 -14.47 4.17
CA PRO A 396 15.88 -14.91 5.35
C PRO A 396 17.26 -14.27 5.44
N ILE A 397 17.74 -14.11 6.69
CA ILE A 397 19.15 -13.87 6.97
C ILE A 397 20.00 -15.04 6.41
N GLY A 398 21.09 -14.70 5.73
CA GLY A 398 21.94 -15.65 4.99
C GLY A 398 21.53 -15.85 3.52
N VAL A 399 20.33 -15.38 3.14
CA VAL A 399 19.84 -15.40 1.76
C VAL A 399 19.69 -13.97 1.24
N PHE A 400 18.74 -13.22 1.77
CA PHE A 400 18.49 -11.83 1.37
C PHE A 400 19.35 -10.85 2.17
N PHE A 401 19.49 -11.06 3.47
CA PHE A 401 20.36 -10.28 4.33
C PHE A 401 21.67 -11.05 4.54
N THR A 402 22.76 -10.58 3.91
CA THR A 402 23.98 -11.35 3.76
C THR A 402 25.15 -10.86 4.60
N GLU A 403 25.15 -9.59 4.99
CA GLU A 403 26.23 -8.96 5.75
C GLU A 403 25.66 -8.19 6.95
N GLN A 404 26.33 -8.30 8.08
CA GLN A 404 26.02 -7.52 9.29
C GLN A 404 27.23 -6.62 9.61
N ASP A 405 26.97 -5.35 9.83
CA ASP A 405 28.01 -4.40 10.21
C ASP A 405 28.42 -4.52 11.69
N ALA A 406 29.43 -3.73 12.10
CA ALA A 406 29.94 -3.73 13.48
C ALA A 406 28.90 -3.29 14.53
N ASN A 407 27.81 -2.64 14.12
CA ASN A 407 26.70 -2.21 14.97
C ASN A 407 25.57 -3.24 15.03
N GLY A 408 25.70 -4.34 14.30
CA GLY A 408 24.69 -5.38 14.22
C GLY A 408 23.59 -5.10 13.18
N LYS A 409 23.76 -4.11 12.30
CA LYS A 409 22.79 -3.75 11.28
C LYS A 409 23.01 -4.53 10.00
N TRP A 410 21.96 -5.12 9.43
CA TRP A 410 22.01 -5.98 8.27
C TRP A 410 21.97 -5.18 6.95
N LYS A 411 22.73 -5.64 5.96
CA LYS A 411 22.67 -5.21 4.57
C LYS A 411 21.97 -6.26 3.72
N SER A 412 21.17 -5.81 2.78
CA SER A 412 20.56 -6.67 1.76
C SER A 412 21.58 -7.10 0.72
N ILE A 413 21.30 -8.23 0.08
CA ILE A 413 22.05 -8.70 -1.09
C ILE A 413 21.92 -7.69 -2.23
N THR A 414 23.02 -7.44 -2.93
CA THR A 414 22.99 -6.59 -4.13
C THR A 414 22.40 -7.32 -5.32
N GLU A 415 21.98 -6.59 -6.35
CA GLU A 415 21.46 -7.15 -7.59
C GLU A 415 22.48 -8.09 -8.26
N GLU A 416 23.77 -7.71 -8.28
CA GLU A 416 24.86 -8.52 -8.85
C GLU A 416 25.08 -9.81 -8.08
N GLU A 417 25.09 -9.73 -6.74
CA GLU A 417 25.27 -10.91 -5.88
C GLU A 417 24.08 -11.87 -5.99
N ALA A 418 22.85 -11.35 -6.04
CA ALA A 418 21.64 -12.13 -6.21
C ALA A 418 21.66 -12.88 -7.54
N LYS A 419 21.99 -12.21 -8.64
CA LYS A 419 22.18 -12.83 -9.96
C LYS A 419 23.28 -13.88 -9.96
N ALA A 420 24.42 -13.59 -9.36
CA ALA A 420 25.57 -14.51 -9.32
C ALA A 420 25.28 -15.78 -8.49
N LYS A 421 24.60 -15.64 -7.35
CA LYS A 421 24.40 -16.75 -6.40
C LYS A 421 23.11 -17.54 -6.64
N TYR A 422 22.04 -16.87 -7.04
CA TYR A 422 20.71 -17.47 -7.16
C TYR A 422 20.15 -17.48 -8.58
N ASN A 423 20.83 -16.86 -9.54
CA ASN A 423 20.35 -16.65 -10.91
C ASN A 423 18.99 -15.90 -10.94
N LYS A 424 18.80 -15.00 -9.99
CA LYS A 424 17.61 -14.17 -9.79
C LYS A 424 18.04 -12.75 -9.46
N GLY A 425 17.25 -11.75 -9.86
CA GLY A 425 17.40 -10.39 -9.35
C GLY A 425 17.06 -10.28 -7.87
N ALA A 426 17.52 -9.24 -7.19
CA ALA A 426 17.22 -9.04 -5.77
C ALA A 426 15.70 -8.88 -5.52
N GLY A 427 15.00 -8.15 -6.40
CA GLY A 427 13.54 -8.04 -6.34
C GLY A 427 12.81 -9.36 -6.56
N GLU A 428 13.23 -10.17 -7.52
CA GLU A 428 12.69 -11.51 -7.75
C GLU A 428 12.97 -12.45 -6.56
N LEU A 429 14.14 -12.33 -5.96
CA LEU A 429 14.52 -13.09 -4.78
C LEU A 429 13.60 -12.70 -3.58
N LYS A 430 13.39 -11.40 -3.36
CA LYS A 430 12.41 -10.90 -2.38
C LYS A 430 11.05 -11.54 -2.59
N SER A 431 10.49 -11.42 -3.79
CA SER A 431 9.15 -11.95 -4.11
C SER A 431 9.05 -13.48 -3.96
N THR A 432 10.17 -14.19 -4.02
CA THR A 432 10.21 -15.64 -3.75
C THR A 432 10.05 -15.96 -2.26
N TYR A 433 10.54 -15.11 -1.37
CA TYR A 433 10.56 -15.36 0.08
C TYR A 433 9.52 -14.54 0.87
N GLU A 434 9.01 -13.46 0.30
CA GLU A 434 8.04 -12.61 0.96
C GLU A 434 6.80 -13.40 1.42
N VAL A 435 6.39 -13.15 2.66
CA VAL A 435 5.19 -13.76 3.26
C VAL A 435 4.15 -12.67 3.45
N TRP A 436 2.98 -12.81 2.84
CA TRP A 436 1.87 -11.88 3.05
C TRP A 436 1.17 -12.20 4.37
N GLY A 437 0.83 -11.16 5.12
CA GLY A 437 0.21 -11.34 6.43
C GLY A 437 0.36 -10.12 7.35
N PRO A 438 0.08 -10.28 8.64
CA PRO A 438 0.06 -9.19 9.61
C PRO A 438 1.48 -8.76 9.97
N LYS A 439 1.99 -7.75 9.29
CA LYS A 439 3.35 -7.22 9.47
C LYS A 439 3.32 -5.73 9.76
N LEU A 440 3.92 -5.29 10.84
CA LEU A 440 4.20 -3.88 11.10
C LEU A 440 5.69 -3.63 10.93
N ILE A 441 6.08 -2.99 9.84
CA ILE A 441 7.45 -2.58 9.57
C ILE A 441 7.55 -1.10 9.91
N LEU A 442 8.05 -0.82 11.11
CA LEU A 442 8.17 0.54 11.61
C LEU A 442 9.42 1.21 11.04
N SER A 443 9.36 2.52 10.85
CA SER A 443 10.48 3.32 10.34
C SER A 443 11.76 3.12 11.14
N GLU A 444 11.66 3.01 12.46
CA GLU A 444 12.79 2.78 13.35
C GLU A 444 13.55 1.47 13.10
N TYR A 445 12.92 0.48 12.45
CA TYR A 445 13.59 -0.79 12.13
C TYR A 445 14.67 -0.62 11.07
N TYR A 446 14.51 0.33 10.14
CA TYR A 446 15.53 0.69 9.17
C TYR A 446 16.73 1.41 9.80
N ASP A 447 16.54 2.05 10.94
CA ASP A 447 17.64 2.64 11.70
C ASP A 447 18.36 1.62 12.57
N LYS A 448 17.60 0.67 13.13
CA LYS A 448 18.09 -0.23 14.16
C LYS A 448 18.61 -1.57 13.65
N TYR A 449 17.91 -2.18 12.71
CA TYR A 449 18.18 -3.57 12.29
C TYR A 449 18.69 -3.70 10.86
N PHE A 450 18.24 -2.85 9.93
CA PHE A 450 18.48 -3.03 8.51
C PHE A 450 18.83 -1.70 7.84
N TYR A 451 19.64 -1.78 6.78
CA TYR A 451 19.84 -0.64 5.91
C TYR A 451 18.69 -0.55 4.91
N MET A 452 18.17 0.68 4.74
CA MET A 452 17.28 0.96 3.63
C MET A 452 18.07 0.94 2.33
N GLU A 453 17.49 0.43 1.26
CA GLU A 453 18.11 0.43 -0.06
C GLU A 453 18.28 1.87 -0.59
N ASP A 454 19.39 2.15 -1.29
CA ASP A 454 19.70 3.48 -1.82
C ASP A 454 18.55 4.06 -2.66
N ARG A 455 17.94 3.24 -3.51
CA ARG A 455 16.78 3.65 -4.33
C ARG A 455 15.54 4.03 -3.50
N ALA A 456 15.34 3.41 -2.35
CA ALA A 456 14.25 3.78 -1.44
C ALA A 456 14.54 5.14 -0.77
N ILE A 457 15.79 5.38 -0.43
CA ILE A 457 16.27 6.67 0.09
C ILE A 457 16.08 7.77 -0.96
N GLU A 458 16.44 7.51 -2.22
CA GLU A 458 16.22 8.46 -3.32
C GLU A 458 14.74 8.80 -3.46
N ARG A 459 13.85 7.82 -3.52
CA ARG A 459 12.40 8.04 -3.63
C ARG A 459 11.81 8.80 -2.44
N LEU A 460 12.27 8.50 -1.22
CA LEU A 460 11.85 9.26 -0.04
C LEU A 460 12.34 10.70 -0.09
N THR A 461 13.54 10.93 -0.61
CA THR A 461 14.10 12.27 -0.81
C THR A 461 13.29 13.04 -1.83
N ASP A 462 13.01 12.43 -2.98
CA ASP A 462 12.18 13.04 -4.03
C ASP A 462 10.76 13.33 -3.53
N LEU A 463 10.16 12.41 -2.79
CA LEU A 463 8.86 12.60 -2.17
C LEU A 463 8.86 13.81 -1.23
N LYS A 464 9.86 13.90 -0.36
CA LYS A 464 10.01 15.02 0.58
C LYS A 464 10.22 16.35 -0.12
N ASP A 465 11.09 16.39 -1.13
CA ASP A 465 11.52 17.62 -1.76
C ASP A 465 10.54 18.13 -2.84
N PHE A 466 9.86 17.20 -3.54
CA PHE A 466 9.06 17.54 -4.74
C PHE A 466 7.56 17.29 -4.59
N TRP A 467 7.11 16.57 -3.53
CA TRP A 467 5.69 16.23 -3.38
C TRP A 467 5.09 16.76 -2.08
N MET A 468 5.71 16.48 -0.95
CA MET A 468 5.18 16.87 0.35
C MET A 468 4.95 18.37 0.51
N PRO A 469 5.75 19.27 -0.11
CA PRO A 469 5.47 20.72 -0.05
C PRO A 469 4.14 21.15 -0.68
N PHE A 470 3.54 20.29 -1.50
CA PHE A 470 2.29 20.56 -2.22
C PHE A 470 1.07 19.85 -1.61
N VAL A 471 1.26 19.13 -0.52
CA VAL A 471 0.18 18.45 0.20
C VAL A 471 -0.62 19.44 1.02
N ASP A 472 -1.94 19.47 0.82
CA ASP A 472 -2.88 20.20 1.68
C ASP A 472 -3.63 19.18 2.56
N ASP A 473 -3.20 19.03 3.80
CA ASP A 473 -3.82 18.11 4.78
C ASP A 473 -5.32 18.35 4.97
N THR A 474 -5.80 19.55 4.65
CA THR A 474 -7.23 19.89 4.77
C THR A 474 -8.07 19.29 3.65
N THR A 475 -7.45 18.78 2.59
CA THR A 475 -8.11 18.15 1.43
C THR A 475 -7.86 16.64 1.35
N THR A 476 -7.03 16.09 2.24
CA THR A 476 -6.79 14.65 2.33
C THR A 476 -7.90 13.98 3.12
N TYR A 477 -8.49 12.93 2.56
CA TYR A 477 -9.52 12.15 3.26
C TYR A 477 -8.88 11.37 4.42
N PRO A 478 -9.41 11.50 5.65
CA PRO A 478 -8.85 10.81 6.80
C PRO A 478 -9.17 9.30 6.75
N ILE A 479 -8.15 8.46 6.72
CA ILE A 479 -8.30 6.98 6.70
C ILE A 479 -8.71 6.40 8.05
N ASP A 480 -8.61 7.18 9.13
CA ASP A 480 -9.05 6.82 10.48
C ASP A 480 -10.55 7.08 10.72
N CYS A 481 -11.30 7.40 9.66
CA CYS A 481 -12.76 7.43 9.74
C CYS A 481 -13.31 6.02 9.97
N VAL A 482 -13.87 5.82 11.16
CA VAL A 482 -14.56 4.58 11.53
C VAL A 482 -16.05 4.79 11.41
N PHE A 483 -16.70 3.97 10.59
CA PHE A 483 -18.15 4.03 10.39
C PHE A 483 -18.89 3.13 11.40
N THR A 484 -20.08 3.55 11.80
CA THR A 484 -21.00 2.71 12.54
C THR A 484 -21.56 1.59 11.65
N SER A 485 -22.08 0.51 12.23
CA SER A 485 -22.69 -0.57 11.45
C SER A 485 -23.85 -0.08 10.56
N GLU A 486 -24.65 0.90 11.01
CA GLU A 486 -25.75 1.48 10.21
C GLU A 486 -25.22 2.29 9.02
N GLU A 487 -24.11 3.00 9.19
CA GLU A 487 -23.44 3.72 8.10
C GLU A 487 -22.82 2.75 7.10
N LEU A 488 -22.18 1.67 7.58
CA LEU A 488 -21.62 0.61 6.74
C LEU A 488 -22.73 -0.09 5.93
N ASP A 489 -23.86 -0.43 6.53
CA ASP A 489 -25.02 -0.98 5.83
C ASP A 489 -25.56 -0.03 4.74
N THR A 490 -25.47 1.26 5.01
CA THR A 490 -25.89 2.28 4.05
C THR A 490 -24.90 2.38 2.88
N ILE A 491 -23.61 2.37 3.18
CA ILE A 491 -22.54 2.38 2.17
C ILE A 491 -22.66 1.13 1.26
N ASP A 492 -22.79 -0.06 1.85
CA ASP A 492 -22.90 -1.30 1.10
C ASP A 492 -24.11 -1.34 0.16
N ARG A 493 -25.25 -0.87 0.66
CA ARG A 493 -26.49 -0.83 -0.15
C ARG A 493 -26.33 -0.05 -1.45
N TYR A 494 -25.51 0.99 -1.45
CA TYR A 494 -25.30 1.85 -2.62
C TYR A 494 -24.01 1.58 -3.36
N ARG A 495 -23.07 0.83 -2.76
CA ARG A 495 -21.74 0.58 -3.33
C ARG A 495 -21.83 -0.08 -4.71
N ALA A 496 -22.54 -1.20 -4.83
CA ALA A 496 -22.62 -1.94 -6.08
C ALA A 496 -23.23 -1.10 -7.23
N ASP A 497 -24.27 -0.32 -6.94
CA ASP A 497 -24.87 0.57 -7.93
C ASP A 497 -23.91 1.70 -8.33
N PHE A 498 -23.16 2.22 -7.37
CA PHE A 498 -22.18 3.27 -7.57
C PHE A 498 -20.99 2.78 -8.39
N GLU A 499 -20.37 1.67 -7.99
CA GLU A 499 -19.23 1.05 -8.68
C GLU A 499 -19.59 0.67 -10.11
N ASN A 500 -20.76 0.09 -10.34
CA ASN A 500 -21.25 -0.20 -11.69
C ASN A 500 -21.41 1.08 -12.53
N ALA A 501 -21.97 2.15 -11.93
CA ALA A 501 -22.15 3.42 -12.64
C ALA A 501 -20.81 4.08 -12.99
N VAL A 502 -19.79 3.99 -12.12
CA VAL A 502 -18.44 4.48 -12.39
C VAL A 502 -17.80 3.67 -13.49
N SER A 503 -17.77 2.34 -13.37
CA SER A 503 -17.17 1.43 -14.35
C SER A 503 -17.80 1.53 -15.75
N GLU A 504 -19.11 1.74 -15.84
CA GLU A 504 -19.77 1.99 -17.13
C GLU A 504 -19.31 3.29 -17.81
N GLN A 505 -18.86 4.27 -17.03
CA GLN A 505 -18.40 5.56 -17.57
C GLN A 505 -16.89 5.57 -17.85
N GLU A 506 -16.10 4.81 -17.11
CA GLU A 506 -14.65 4.70 -17.33
C GLU A 506 -14.30 4.02 -18.66
N GLY A 507 -15.18 3.18 -19.17
CA GLY A 507 -15.03 2.51 -20.47
C GLY A 507 -15.39 3.36 -21.69
N LEU A 508 -15.88 4.60 -21.48
CA LEU A 508 -16.30 5.55 -22.53
C LEU A 508 -15.24 6.63 -22.74
#